data_b0b1169b7f15fb16a5ae32666b37cf5c
#
_entry.id   b0b1169b7f15fb16a5ae32666b37cf5c
#
_cell.length_a   1.000
_cell.length_b   1.000
_cell.length_c   1.000
_cell.angle_alpha   90.00
_cell.angle_beta   90.00
_cell.angle_gamma   90.00
#
_symmetry.space_group_name_H-M   'P 1'
#
loop_
_entity.id
_entity.type
_entity.pdbx_description
1 polymer ?
#
loop_
_entity_poly.entity_id
_entity_poly.type
_entity_poly.pdbx_seq_one_letter_code
_entity_poly.pdbx_strand_id
1 'polypeptide(L)'
;MTKANFVFLNADDKSIQMYFEVEKEIVEVKWGNPDYIADHLAQFGVKNADELSDKLTKLGTVEIYEFSRKTKDGKQISGWSVDKPFPEASKPEKGIIAGKIVDVVTNDFKVAVLVELKDKSVFTVVRGFSVYDPKNKKMYPMANKRNALLAAFNIKDFSELKKGDDITFIRQQAGENYYYVPELG
;
A
#
# COMPACT_ATOMS: atom_id res chain seq x y z
N MET A 1 0.76 -0.03 -14.05
CA MET A 1 2.09 0.45 -13.63
C MET A 1 2.91 0.75 -14.88
N THR A 2 3.49 1.91 -14.96
CA THR A 2 4.24 2.38 -16.12
C THR A 2 5.67 2.71 -15.69
N LYS A 3 6.66 2.27 -16.43
CA LYS A 3 8.06 2.66 -16.20
C LYS A 3 8.26 4.10 -16.64
N ALA A 4 8.85 4.89 -15.77
CA ALA A 4 9.08 6.31 -15.98
C ALA A 4 10.50 6.69 -15.59
N ASN A 5 11.13 7.54 -16.38
CA ASN A 5 12.46 8.06 -16.09
C ASN A 5 12.35 9.32 -15.24
N PHE A 6 13.04 9.35 -14.11
CA PHE A 6 13.08 10.55 -13.28
C PHE A 6 13.81 11.68 -14.01
N VAL A 7 13.24 12.88 -14.01
CA VAL A 7 13.81 14.07 -14.67
C VAL A 7 14.32 15.06 -13.64
N PHE A 8 13.43 15.58 -12.78
CA PHE A 8 13.80 16.49 -11.70
C PHE A 8 12.69 16.57 -10.63
N LEU A 9 12.98 17.27 -9.55
CA LEU A 9 12.09 17.47 -8.41
C LEU A 9 12.12 18.95 -8.00
N ASN A 10 10.93 19.49 -7.68
CA ASN A 10 10.77 20.77 -7.00
C ASN A 10 10.11 20.53 -5.65
N ALA A 11 10.54 21.23 -4.62
CA ALA A 11 9.96 21.15 -3.28
C ALA A 11 9.82 22.54 -2.67
N ASP A 12 8.73 22.73 -1.94
CA ASP A 12 8.50 23.88 -1.06
C ASP A 12 7.98 23.37 0.31
N ASP A 13 7.66 24.29 1.21
CA ASP A 13 7.17 23.97 2.57
C ASP A 13 5.84 23.21 2.57
N LYS A 14 5.12 23.15 1.46
CA LYS A 14 3.77 22.60 1.35
C LYS A 14 3.64 21.42 0.41
N SER A 15 4.62 21.22 -0.47
CA SER A 15 4.52 20.18 -1.50
C SER A 15 5.87 19.69 -2.01
N ILE A 16 5.88 18.48 -2.53
CA ILE A 16 6.95 17.93 -3.35
C ILE A 16 6.35 17.57 -4.70
N GLN A 17 6.94 18.09 -5.78
CA GLN A 17 6.54 17.85 -7.16
C GLN A 17 7.68 17.12 -7.87
N MET A 18 7.43 15.89 -8.32
CA MET A 18 8.39 15.07 -9.05
C MET A 18 7.96 14.98 -10.51
N TYR A 19 8.90 15.12 -11.41
CA TYR A 19 8.65 15.08 -12.85
C TYR A 19 9.31 13.86 -13.45
N PHE A 20 8.53 13.10 -14.21
CA PHE A 20 8.97 11.87 -14.85
C PHE A 20 8.67 11.90 -16.35
N GLU A 21 9.51 11.29 -17.14
CA GLU A 21 9.28 11.07 -18.56
C GLU A 21 8.65 9.69 -18.78
N VAL A 22 7.49 9.68 -19.42
CA VAL A 22 6.75 8.48 -19.86
C VAL A 22 6.50 8.62 -21.35
N GLU A 23 6.99 7.72 -22.17
CA GLU A 23 6.76 7.70 -23.63
C GLU A 23 7.05 9.04 -24.32
N LYS A 24 8.07 9.79 -23.86
CA LYS A 24 8.47 11.13 -24.29
C LYS A 24 7.57 12.28 -23.81
N GLU A 25 6.63 12.03 -22.95
CA GLU A 25 5.83 13.04 -22.28
C GLU A 25 6.27 13.23 -20.84
N ILE A 26 6.20 14.46 -20.35
CA ILE A 26 6.51 14.76 -18.94
C ILE A 26 5.22 14.70 -18.13
N VAL A 27 5.22 13.86 -17.10
CA VAL A 27 4.13 13.73 -16.15
C VAL A 27 4.56 14.20 -14.77
N GLU A 28 3.62 14.81 -14.04
CA GLU A 28 3.84 15.30 -12.67
C GLU A 28 3.28 14.32 -11.66
N VAL A 29 4.08 13.99 -10.64
CA VAL A 29 3.65 13.34 -9.41
C VAL A 29 3.75 14.35 -8.28
N LYS A 30 2.65 14.66 -7.61
CA LYS A 30 2.60 15.69 -6.56
C LYS A 30 2.19 15.12 -5.21
N TRP A 31 3.00 15.37 -4.20
CA TRP A 31 2.65 15.24 -2.80
C TRP A 31 2.30 16.63 -2.24
N GLY A 32 1.02 16.94 -2.15
CA GLY A 32 0.53 18.28 -1.84
C GLY A 32 -0.09 18.42 -0.45
N ASN A 33 0.05 17.42 0.42
CA ASN A 33 -0.41 17.50 1.80
C ASN A 33 0.78 17.40 2.75
N PRO A 34 1.16 18.51 3.43
CA PRO A 34 2.30 18.56 4.33
C PRO A 34 2.28 17.49 5.43
N ASP A 35 1.08 17.15 5.94
CA ASP A 35 0.91 16.16 7.01
C ASP A 35 1.37 14.74 6.61
N TYR A 36 1.42 14.45 5.30
CA TYR A 36 1.80 13.13 4.77
C TYR A 36 3.16 13.12 4.06
N ILE A 37 3.80 14.28 3.85
CA ILE A 37 5.10 14.34 3.15
C ILE A 37 6.15 13.52 3.89
N ALA A 38 6.21 13.62 5.22
CA ALA A 38 7.16 12.86 6.04
C ALA A 38 6.95 11.34 5.89
N ASP A 39 5.69 10.89 5.85
CA ASP A 39 5.35 9.47 5.67
C ASP A 39 5.75 8.98 4.27
N HIS A 40 5.53 9.79 3.24
CA HIS A 40 5.96 9.48 1.86
C HIS A 40 7.50 9.42 1.76
N LEU A 41 8.22 10.37 2.34
CA LEU A 41 9.67 10.34 2.37
C LEU A 41 10.21 9.09 3.08
N ALA A 42 9.59 8.71 4.20
CA ALA A 42 9.96 7.52 4.96
C ALA A 42 9.77 6.23 4.15
N GLN A 43 8.74 6.12 3.30
CA GLN A 43 8.54 4.98 2.39
C GLN A 43 9.71 4.82 1.40
N PHE A 44 10.32 5.93 1.01
CA PHE A 44 11.54 5.92 0.19
C PHE A 44 12.82 5.76 1.02
N GLY A 45 12.73 5.68 2.35
CA GLY A 45 13.88 5.59 3.24
C GLY A 45 14.76 6.84 3.20
N VAL A 46 14.16 8.02 3.02
CA VAL A 46 14.82 9.33 2.95
C VAL A 46 14.15 10.32 3.92
N LYS A 47 14.83 11.41 4.27
CA LYS A 47 14.37 12.36 5.30
C LYS A 47 13.87 13.68 4.72
N ASN A 48 14.28 14.02 3.51
CA ASN A 48 13.97 15.30 2.88
C ASN A 48 13.94 15.17 1.34
N ALA A 49 13.56 16.25 0.68
CA ALA A 49 13.42 16.30 -0.76
C ALA A 49 14.76 16.14 -1.51
N ASP A 50 15.86 16.63 -0.95
CA ASP A 50 17.17 16.52 -1.58
C ASP A 50 17.64 15.05 -1.62
N GLU A 51 17.51 14.34 -0.49
CA GLU A 51 17.79 12.90 -0.41
C GLU A 51 16.86 12.08 -1.35
N LEU A 52 15.60 12.51 -1.51
CA LEU A 52 14.67 11.89 -2.45
C LEU A 52 15.12 12.09 -3.89
N SER A 53 15.51 13.32 -4.25
CA SER A 53 16.04 13.65 -5.58
C SER A 53 17.26 12.81 -5.92
N ASP A 54 18.23 12.73 -5.00
CA ASP A 54 19.43 11.92 -5.15
C ASP A 54 19.11 10.43 -5.35
N LYS A 55 18.16 9.93 -4.57
CA LYS A 55 17.75 8.53 -4.67
C LYS A 55 17.06 8.24 -6.00
N LEU A 56 16.13 9.08 -6.43
CA LEU A 56 15.42 8.94 -7.71
C LEU A 56 16.39 9.06 -8.89
N THR A 57 17.36 9.97 -8.82
CA THR A 57 18.43 10.11 -9.82
C THR A 57 19.27 8.84 -9.92
N LYS A 58 19.64 8.22 -8.80
CA LYS A 58 20.41 6.96 -8.78
C LYS A 58 19.60 5.79 -9.32
N LEU A 59 18.30 5.73 -9.07
CA LEU A 59 17.40 4.70 -9.62
C LEU A 59 17.20 4.90 -11.12
N GLY A 60 17.19 6.14 -11.60
CA GLY A 60 16.95 6.53 -13.00
C GLY A 60 15.53 6.23 -13.46
N THR A 61 15.12 4.97 -13.41
CA THR A 61 13.78 4.52 -13.80
C THR A 61 13.02 3.99 -12.59
N VAL A 62 11.78 4.43 -12.41
CA VAL A 62 10.86 3.99 -11.36
C VAL A 62 9.52 3.57 -11.97
N GLU A 63 8.72 2.84 -11.22
CA GLU A 63 7.35 2.53 -11.59
C GLU A 63 6.42 3.60 -11.04
N ILE A 64 5.61 4.20 -11.92
CA ILE A 64 4.53 5.12 -11.57
C ILE A 64 3.20 4.55 -12.06
N TYR A 65 2.09 5.05 -11.53
CA TYR A 65 0.75 4.61 -11.91
C TYR A 65 -0.24 5.76 -11.83
N GLU A 66 -1.22 5.70 -12.72
CA GLU A 66 -2.37 6.59 -12.67
C GLU A 66 -3.28 6.20 -11.50
N PHE A 67 -3.83 7.20 -10.85
CA PHE A 67 -4.91 7.03 -9.89
C PHE A 67 -6.11 7.90 -10.27
N SER A 68 -7.29 7.42 -9.91
CA SER A 68 -8.52 8.21 -9.95
C SER A 68 -9.32 7.92 -8.69
N ARG A 69 -9.70 8.98 -7.99
CA ARG A 69 -10.49 8.88 -6.75
C ARG A 69 -11.53 9.97 -6.65
N LYS A 70 -12.63 9.70 -5.96
CA LYS A 70 -13.59 10.74 -5.58
C LYS A 70 -13.20 11.36 -4.24
N THR A 71 -13.23 12.67 -4.18
CA THR A 71 -13.11 13.42 -2.91
C THR A 71 -14.38 13.25 -2.07
N LYS A 72 -14.32 13.65 -0.80
CA LYS A 72 -15.51 13.66 0.08
C LYS A 72 -16.65 14.52 -0.48
N ASP A 73 -16.32 15.55 -1.23
CA ASP A 73 -17.27 16.46 -1.89
C ASP A 73 -17.77 15.94 -3.26
N GLY A 74 -17.46 14.67 -3.57
CA GLY A 74 -17.90 14.01 -4.80
C GLY A 74 -17.12 14.38 -6.08
N LYS A 75 -16.13 15.28 -6.00
CA LYS A 75 -15.28 15.66 -7.12
C LYS A 75 -14.31 14.53 -7.47
N GLN A 76 -14.25 14.16 -8.74
CA GLN A 76 -13.27 13.20 -9.22
C GLN A 76 -11.92 13.90 -9.42
N ILE A 77 -10.87 13.32 -8.86
CA ILE A 77 -9.48 13.73 -9.09
C ILE A 77 -8.71 12.54 -9.65
N SER A 78 -7.85 12.82 -10.60
CA SER A 78 -6.92 11.83 -11.18
C SER A 78 -5.53 12.44 -11.27
N GLY A 79 -4.53 11.60 -11.37
CA GLY A 79 -3.14 12.01 -11.46
C GLY A 79 -2.20 10.81 -11.46
N TRP A 80 -0.92 11.09 -11.30
CA TRP A 80 0.13 10.08 -11.21
C TRP A 80 0.66 9.96 -9.77
N SER A 81 1.10 8.77 -9.39
CA SER A 81 1.72 8.49 -8.09
C SER A 81 2.92 7.57 -8.27
N VAL A 82 3.90 7.69 -7.38
CA VAL A 82 5.04 6.78 -7.26
C VAL A 82 4.82 5.73 -6.16
N ASP A 83 3.80 5.94 -5.32
CA ASP A 83 3.46 5.01 -4.24
C ASP A 83 2.60 3.89 -4.79
N LYS A 84 2.99 2.64 -4.59
CA LYS A 84 2.14 1.51 -4.95
C LYS A 84 0.78 1.64 -4.25
N PRO A 85 -0.35 1.64 -5.00
CA PRO A 85 -1.65 1.75 -4.36
C PRO A 85 -1.85 0.57 -3.42
N PHE A 86 -2.34 0.85 -2.21
CA PHE A 86 -2.70 -0.22 -1.31
C PHE A 86 -3.96 -0.91 -1.85
N PRO A 87 -3.92 -2.22 -2.13
CA PRO A 87 -5.05 -2.90 -2.74
C PRO A 87 -6.25 -2.91 -1.78
N GLU A 88 -7.44 -2.75 -2.35
CA GLU A 88 -8.67 -2.87 -1.58
C GLU A 88 -8.95 -4.33 -1.20
N ALA A 89 -9.59 -4.54 -0.05
CA ALA A 89 -10.05 -5.86 0.34
C ALA A 89 -11.17 -6.33 -0.61
N SER A 90 -11.08 -7.57 -1.06
CA SER A 90 -12.16 -8.20 -1.80
C SER A 90 -13.36 -8.44 -0.88
N LYS A 91 -14.58 -8.40 -1.43
CA LYS A 91 -15.79 -8.71 -0.65
C LYS A 91 -15.74 -10.15 -0.16
N PRO A 92 -16.08 -10.41 1.11
CA PRO A 92 -16.05 -11.76 1.68
C PRO A 92 -17.23 -12.58 1.18
N GLU A 93 -17.07 -13.29 0.07
CA GLU A 93 -18.12 -14.15 -0.51
C GLU A 93 -18.06 -15.59 -0.01
N LYS A 94 -16.90 -16.05 0.43
CA LYS A 94 -16.65 -17.46 0.81
C LYS A 94 -16.13 -17.56 2.24
N GLY A 95 -16.39 -18.71 2.88
CA GLY A 95 -15.89 -19.00 4.23
C GLY A 95 -14.40 -19.31 4.27
N ILE A 96 -13.85 -19.89 3.19
CA ILE A 96 -12.45 -20.29 3.07
C ILE A 96 -11.89 -19.71 1.78
N ILE A 97 -10.71 -19.10 1.86
CA ILE A 97 -9.92 -18.61 0.74
C ILE A 97 -8.60 -19.39 0.73
N ALA A 98 -8.44 -20.29 -0.21
CA ALA A 98 -7.24 -21.12 -0.35
C ALA A 98 -6.62 -20.91 -1.74
N GLY A 99 -5.31 -20.74 -1.80
CA GLY A 99 -4.60 -20.54 -3.06
C GLY A 99 -3.13 -20.19 -2.85
N LYS A 100 -2.53 -19.57 -3.87
CA LYS A 100 -1.12 -19.16 -3.83
C LYS A 100 -0.99 -17.65 -3.69
N ILE A 101 -0.05 -17.23 -2.87
CA ILE A 101 0.29 -15.81 -2.72
C ILE A 101 0.83 -15.30 -4.07
N VAL A 102 0.23 -14.25 -4.62
CA VAL A 102 0.72 -13.57 -5.81
C VAL A 102 1.43 -12.26 -5.49
N ASP A 103 1.04 -11.63 -4.38
CA ASP A 103 1.70 -10.42 -3.87
C ASP A 103 1.37 -10.20 -2.39
N VAL A 104 2.26 -9.47 -1.68
CA VAL A 104 2.05 -9.00 -0.32
C VAL A 104 2.40 -7.51 -0.27
N VAL A 105 1.43 -6.68 0.07
CA VAL A 105 1.61 -5.24 0.21
C VAL A 105 1.42 -4.86 1.67
N THR A 106 2.38 -4.18 2.25
CA THR A 106 2.32 -3.73 3.64
C THR A 106 2.73 -2.28 3.79
N ASN A 107 2.21 -1.62 4.81
CA ASN A 107 2.65 -0.31 5.29
C ASN A 107 2.56 -0.30 6.83
N ASP A 108 2.77 0.85 7.46
CA ASP A 108 2.75 1.00 8.93
C ASP A 108 1.40 0.69 9.58
N PHE A 109 0.32 0.61 8.81
CA PHE A 109 -1.05 0.51 9.32
C PHE A 109 -1.76 -0.79 8.97
N LYS A 110 -1.34 -1.48 7.91
CA LYS A 110 -2.06 -2.64 7.38
C LYS A 110 -1.21 -3.48 6.43
N VAL A 111 -1.63 -4.72 6.24
CA VAL A 111 -1.09 -5.64 5.23
C VAL A 111 -2.22 -6.13 4.33
N ALA A 112 -1.93 -6.28 3.05
CA ALA A 112 -2.78 -6.97 2.08
C ALA A 112 -2.05 -8.17 1.53
N VAL A 113 -2.70 -9.33 1.57
CA VAL A 113 -2.23 -10.56 0.94
C VAL A 113 -3.14 -10.84 -0.26
N LEU A 114 -2.56 -10.87 -1.45
CA LEU A 114 -3.25 -11.18 -2.70
C LEU A 114 -3.07 -12.67 -2.99
N VAL A 115 -4.18 -13.39 -3.11
CA VAL A 115 -4.19 -14.86 -3.27
C VAL A 115 -4.83 -15.22 -4.60
N GLU A 116 -4.09 -15.91 -5.47
CA GLU A 116 -4.64 -16.50 -6.69
C GLU A 116 -5.38 -17.80 -6.32
N LEU A 117 -6.67 -17.84 -6.62
CA LEU A 117 -7.53 -18.99 -6.40
C LEU A 117 -7.38 -20.03 -7.54
N LYS A 118 -8.00 -21.19 -7.36
CA LYS A 118 -7.97 -22.26 -8.38
C LYS A 118 -8.54 -21.85 -9.73
N ASP A 119 -9.51 -20.95 -9.75
CA ASP A 119 -10.13 -20.40 -10.97
C ASP A 119 -9.33 -19.24 -11.60
N LYS A 120 -8.11 -18.98 -11.13
CA LYS A 120 -7.22 -17.90 -11.55
C LYS A 120 -7.68 -16.49 -11.16
N SER A 121 -8.79 -16.35 -10.46
CA SER A 121 -9.17 -15.07 -9.85
C SER A 121 -8.24 -14.72 -8.70
N VAL A 122 -8.10 -13.43 -8.42
CA VAL A 122 -7.28 -12.95 -7.28
C VAL A 122 -8.20 -12.41 -6.21
N PHE A 123 -8.04 -12.94 -4.99
CA PHE A 123 -8.72 -12.47 -3.81
C PHE A 123 -7.75 -11.69 -2.92
N THR A 124 -8.18 -10.52 -2.40
CA THR A 124 -7.34 -9.67 -1.55
C THR A 124 -7.84 -9.71 -0.10
N VAL A 125 -6.99 -10.20 0.80
CA VAL A 125 -7.22 -10.17 2.24
C VAL A 125 -6.47 -8.99 2.84
N VAL A 126 -7.20 -7.98 3.34
CA VAL A 126 -6.60 -6.82 4.01
C VAL A 126 -6.79 -6.93 5.52
N ARG A 127 -5.70 -6.76 6.27
CA ARG A 127 -5.71 -6.77 7.74
C ARG A 127 -5.05 -5.49 8.26
N GLY A 128 -5.82 -4.74 9.06
CA GLY A 128 -5.34 -3.53 9.72
C GLY A 128 -4.74 -3.81 11.09
N PHE A 129 -3.67 -3.09 11.41
CA PHE A 129 -3.06 -3.05 12.73
C PHE A 129 -2.84 -1.60 13.20
N SER A 130 -3.86 -0.79 13.01
CA SER A 130 -3.88 0.62 13.39
C SER A 130 -5.19 0.99 14.10
N VAL A 131 -5.20 2.18 14.68
CA VAL A 131 -6.38 2.81 15.26
C VAL A 131 -6.50 4.24 14.71
N TYR A 132 -7.74 4.65 14.41
CA TYR A 132 -8.02 6.03 14.00
C TYR A 132 -8.40 6.87 15.20
N ASP A 133 -7.74 8.02 15.38
CA ASP A 133 -8.10 9.06 16.34
C ASP A 133 -9.02 10.08 15.65
N PRO A 134 -10.31 10.13 15.99
CA PRO A 134 -11.26 11.06 15.36
C PRO A 134 -11.03 12.52 15.76
N LYS A 135 -10.39 12.79 16.90
CA LYS A 135 -10.09 14.15 17.36
C LYS A 135 -9.00 14.78 16.53
N ASN A 136 -7.89 14.07 16.38
CA ASN A 136 -6.73 14.53 15.63
C ASN A 136 -6.78 14.14 14.14
N LYS A 137 -7.80 13.37 13.71
CA LYS A 137 -7.97 12.84 12.35
C LYS A 137 -6.74 12.09 11.86
N LYS A 138 -6.09 11.34 12.76
CA LYS A 138 -4.82 10.67 12.50
C LYS A 138 -4.93 9.15 12.74
N MET A 139 -4.22 8.37 11.92
CA MET A 139 -4.01 6.94 12.13
C MET A 139 -2.76 6.72 12.96
N TYR A 140 -2.83 5.79 13.91
CA TYR A 140 -1.69 5.35 14.71
C TYR A 140 -1.45 3.85 14.52
N PRO A 141 -0.23 3.42 14.21
CA PRO A 141 0.10 2.01 14.16
C PRO A 141 0.03 1.40 15.57
N MET A 142 -0.44 0.15 15.66
CA MET A 142 -0.55 -0.59 16.91
C MET A 142 0.34 -1.82 16.88
N ALA A 143 1.48 -1.75 17.56
CA ALA A 143 2.47 -2.83 17.61
C ALA A 143 1.88 -4.14 18.13
N ASN A 144 1.02 -4.11 19.15
CA ASN A 144 0.35 -5.30 19.69
C ASN A 144 -0.54 -5.99 18.66
N LYS A 145 -1.31 -5.23 17.86
CA LYS A 145 -2.13 -5.79 16.77
C LYS A 145 -1.27 -6.36 15.64
N ARG A 146 -0.20 -5.64 15.28
CA ARG A 146 0.77 -6.12 14.29
C ARG A 146 1.40 -7.44 14.74
N ASN A 147 1.89 -7.50 15.98
CA ASN A 147 2.51 -8.71 16.54
C ASN A 147 1.52 -9.88 16.64
N ALA A 148 0.27 -9.62 17.05
CA ALA A 148 -0.77 -10.65 17.05
C ALA A 148 -1.05 -11.20 15.65
N LEU A 149 -1.02 -10.34 14.63
CA LEU A 149 -1.19 -10.76 13.24
C LEU A 149 0.01 -11.55 12.73
N LEU A 150 1.24 -11.14 13.04
CA LEU A 150 2.46 -11.91 12.73
C LEU A 150 2.44 -13.29 13.38
N ALA A 151 2.02 -13.37 14.66
CA ALA A 151 1.85 -14.64 15.34
C ALA A 151 0.78 -15.52 14.69
N ALA A 152 -0.34 -14.93 14.23
CA ALA A 152 -1.37 -15.66 13.50
C ALA A 152 -0.89 -16.21 12.15
N PHE A 153 0.10 -15.59 11.53
CA PHE A 153 0.76 -16.12 10.32
C PHE A 153 1.93 -17.05 10.64
N ASN A 154 2.30 -17.19 11.93
CA ASN A 154 3.50 -17.90 12.37
C ASN A 154 4.80 -17.40 11.72
N ILE A 155 4.93 -16.09 11.57
CA ILE A 155 6.08 -15.40 10.96
C ILE A 155 6.58 -14.30 11.89
N LYS A 156 7.82 -13.84 11.66
CA LYS A 156 8.44 -12.73 12.39
C LYS A 156 8.25 -11.38 11.67
N ASP A 157 8.14 -11.42 10.34
CA ASP A 157 7.89 -10.25 9.50
C ASP A 157 7.10 -10.64 8.25
N PHE A 158 6.31 -9.69 7.71
CA PHE A 158 5.49 -9.94 6.51
C PHE A 158 6.29 -10.24 5.25
N SER A 159 7.59 -9.91 5.21
CA SER A 159 8.49 -10.30 4.11
C SER A 159 8.77 -11.80 4.01
N GLU A 160 8.40 -12.56 5.05
CA GLU A 160 8.48 -14.02 5.03
C GLU A 160 7.36 -14.66 4.20
N LEU A 161 6.25 -13.96 3.96
CA LEU A 161 5.19 -14.39 3.05
C LEU A 161 5.64 -14.17 1.60
N LYS A 162 5.97 -15.25 0.90
CA LYS A 162 6.57 -15.17 -0.44
C LYS A 162 5.54 -15.46 -1.52
N LYS A 163 5.75 -14.83 -2.67
CA LYS A 163 5.01 -15.18 -3.88
C LYS A 163 5.22 -16.66 -4.22
N GLY A 164 4.11 -17.36 -4.46
CA GLY A 164 4.08 -18.79 -4.77
C GLY A 164 3.80 -19.69 -3.57
N ASP A 165 3.90 -19.18 -2.34
CA ASP A 165 3.55 -19.94 -1.14
C ASP A 165 2.05 -20.27 -1.13
N ASP A 166 1.71 -21.46 -0.69
CA ASP A 166 0.32 -21.84 -0.45
C ASP A 166 -0.16 -21.18 0.85
N ILE A 167 -1.36 -20.63 0.82
CA ILE A 167 -1.99 -20.01 1.98
C ILE A 167 -3.48 -20.29 2.02
N THR A 168 -4.01 -20.47 3.23
CA THR A 168 -5.43 -20.61 3.48
C THR A 168 -5.87 -19.57 4.50
N PHE A 169 -6.97 -18.91 4.23
CA PHE A 169 -7.64 -18.03 5.16
C PHE A 169 -9.04 -18.53 5.48
N ILE A 170 -9.42 -18.45 6.76
CA ILE A 170 -10.77 -18.75 7.22
C ILE A 170 -11.47 -17.45 7.58
N ARG A 171 -12.71 -17.30 7.11
CA ARG A 171 -13.57 -16.18 7.50
C ARG A 171 -14.07 -16.37 8.93
N GLN A 172 -13.82 -15.38 9.76
CA GLN A 172 -14.36 -15.29 11.10
C GLN A 172 -15.32 -14.10 11.22
N GLN A 173 -16.30 -14.21 12.11
CA GLN A 173 -17.27 -13.17 12.39
C GLN A 173 -16.91 -12.45 13.70
N ALA A 174 -16.99 -11.11 13.67
CA ALA A 174 -16.86 -10.27 14.85
C ALA A 174 -18.00 -9.23 14.85
N GLY A 175 -19.06 -9.52 15.60
CA GLY A 175 -20.31 -8.74 15.56
C GLY A 175 -20.94 -8.82 14.16
N GLU A 176 -21.20 -7.67 13.53
CA GLU A 176 -21.74 -7.59 12.17
C GLU A 176 -20.65 -7.65 11.08
N ASN A 177 -19.37 -7.62 11.47
CA ASN A 177 -18.27 -7.60 10.53
C ASN A 177 -17.65 -8.99 10.35
N TYR A 178 -17.08 -9.21 9.19
CA TYR A 178 -16.29 -10.39 8.87
C TYR A 178 -14.83 -10.01 8.62
N TYR A 179 -13.94 -10.90 9.00
CA TYR A 179 -12.51 -10.78 8.71
C TYR A 179 -11.91 -12.15 8.43
N TYR A 180 -10.79 -12.17 7.72
CA TYR A 180 -10.07 -13.40 7.42
C TYR A 180 -8.86 -13.55 8.32
N VAL A 181 -8.65 -14.77 8.82
CA VAL A 181 -7.46 -15.16 9.57
C VAL A 181 -6.74 -16.28 8.83
N PRO A 182 -5.39 -16.36 8.87
CA PRO A 182 -4.67 -17.49 8.30
C PRO A 182 -5.03 -18.75 9.05
N GLU A 183 -5.24 -19.85 8.32
CA GLU A 183 -5.30 -21.19 8.87
C GLU A 183 -3.87 -21.71 8.98
N LEU A 184 -3.44 -22.01 10.21
CA LEU A 184 -2.18 -22.71 10.43
C LEU A 184 -2.41 -24.19 10.16
N GLY A 185 -1.74 -24.73 9.15
CA GLY A 185 -1.71 -26.15 8.82
C GLY A 185 -1.01 -27.00 9.89
#